data_f5f0e76416e48d7b9f9931beb17cb20c
#
_entry.id   f5f0e76416e48d7b9f9931beb17cb20c
#
_cell.length_a   1.000
_cell.length_b   1.000
_cell.length_c   1.000
_cell.angle_alpha   90.00
_cell.angle_beta   90.00
_cell.angle_gamma   90.00
#
_symmetry.space_group_name_H-M   'P 1'
#
loop_
_entity.id
_entity.type
_entity.pdbx_description
1 polymer ?
#
loop_
_entity_poly.entity_id
_entity_poly.type
_entity_poly.pdbx_seq_one_letter_code
_entity_poly.pdbx_strand_id
1 'polypeptide(L)'
;MKKEYMPLYMRIKSDIINKITAGELKKGDRLPPERVLAEEFGVSRVTIVGALAELEREGIIRKIQGSGSYIDTELLAEDYSDIFRHITSKPKTEISFGVFKPSIQYEFTIKTLARVFQLENPDIRVRVETVTPENCEAEEDIYLLKIGSGKAPAVGEFFLHADYAAINGLMPLENMPGFAELAKSLYPQCCYRTRDASGEDHVHALASKINTRIVLANVDLLHAAGIRNVETLPDIQTLTEWVEKLGEYTRKQNREYYGVFMDVPTGWHGVIGNFPYWWSCREKPDENYSLQAYTDFIAGADCCRGFDVLAGFYARGNPAPVYGAELFALGRVGLALMTGCWPLTLNELMPVRVNVRAYQIPSEQAGAPAVSVMGNYSLGIFRSAVKTDAELEAAWKWIKFLFRKQQQFLQTSDYFFPAVKKIPNALRESHPEIAGVFEESLAHSNPQFDFRNIRRALAVTGDEYRKCLLGGQPGPQCTAGILKQLRNL
;
A
#
# COMPACT_ATOMS: atom_id res chain seq x y z
N MET A 1 18.47 -20.42 14.20
CA MET A 1 19.18 -19.12 14.09
C MET A 1 19.88 -19.06 12.75
N LYS A 2 19.30 -18.42 11.74
CA LYS A 2 20.02 -18.10 10.49
C LYS A 2 20.90 -16.90 10.79
N LYS A 3 22.23 -17.06 10.72
CA LYS A 3 23.18 -15.96 10.74
C LYS A 3 22.82 -14.99 9.61
N GLU A 4 22.51 -13.73 9.95
CA GLU A 4 22.43 -12.66 8.95
C GLU A 4 23.71 -12.62 8.14
N TYR A 5 23.61 -12.83 6.84
CA TYR A 5 24.75 -12.90 5.92
C TYR A 5 25.17 -11.47 5.57
N MET A 6 25.97 -10.86 6.48
CA MET A 6 26.64 -9.61 6.14
C MET A 6 27.74 -9.96 5.11
N PRO A 7 27.76 -9.34 3.92
CA PRO A 7 28.80 -9.58 2.94
C PRO A 7 30.20 -9.44 3.55
N LEU A 8 31.11 -10.34 3.22
CA LEU A 8 32.44 -10.40 3.84
C LEU A 8 33.21 -9.08 3.74
N TYR A 9 33.08 -8.36 2.63
CA TYR A 9 33.72 -7.05 2.45
C TYR A 9 33.17 -6.00 3.42
N MET A 10 31.87 -6.04 3.75
CA MET A 10 31.27 -5.14 4.76
C MET A 10 31.77 -5.44 6.17
N ARG A 11 32.02 -6.72 6.51
CA ARG A 11 32.61 -7.08 7.79
C ARG A 11 34.02 -6.52 7.94
N ILE A 12 34.85 -6.63 6.89
CA ILE A 12 36.20 -6.09 6.86
C ILE A 12 36.17 -4.57 7.04
N LYS A 13 35.34 -3.90 6.27
CA LYS A 13 35.14 -2.45 6.33
C LYS A 13 34.72 -2.01 7.75
N SER A 14 33.73 -2.68 8.32
CA SER A 14 33.24 -2.41 9.67
C SER A 14 34.32 -2.61 10.74
N ASP A 15 35.15 -3.64 10.63
CA ASP A 15 36.23 -3.91 11.59
C ASP A 15 37.32 -2.82 11.54
N ILE A 16 37.74 -2.42 10.33
CA ILE A 16 38.73 -1.33 10.19
C ILE A 16 38.18 -0.01 10.75
N ILE A 17 36.92 0.31 10.47
CA ILE A 17 36.25 1.51 11.00
C ILE A 17 36.17 1.43 12.54
N ASN A 18 35.82 0.27 13.10
CA ASN A 18 35.76 0.07 14.56
C ASN A 18 37.13 0.27 15.21
N LYS A 19 38.22 -0.21 14.61
CA LYS A 19 39.58 0.00 15.09
C LYS A 19 39.99 1.48 15.04
N ILE A 20 39.56 2.22 14.02
CA ILE A 20 39.79 3.68 13.94
C ILE A 20 38.98 4.40 15.03
N THR A 21 37.71 4.03 15.20
CA THR A 21 36.81 4.62 16.21
C THR A 21 37.27 4.32 17.64
N ALA A 22 37.82 3.13 17.87
CA ALA A 22 38.41 2.74 19.13
C ALA A 22 39.76 3.42 19.42
N GLY A 23 40.31 4.17 18.46
CA GLY A 23 41.63 4.80 18.60
C GLY A 23 42.80 3.84 18.45
N GLU A 24 42.55 2.59 18.06
CA GLU A 24 43.56 1.57 17.78
C GLU A 24 44.33 1.86 16.47
N LEU A 25 43.65 2.49 15.50
CA LEU A 25 44.21 3.00 14.26
C LEU A 25 44.02 4.51 14.18
N LYS A 26 45.06 5.25 13.87
CA LYS A 26 45.05 6.72 13.79
C LYS A 26 45.41 7.18 12.37
N LYS A 27 45.09 8.44 12.06
CA LYS A 27 45.50 9.05 10.79
C LYS A 27 47.02 8.94 10.61
N GLY A 28 47.42 8.45 9.44
CA GLY A 28 48.79 8.18 9.09
C GLY A 28 49.26 6.73 9.40
N ASP A 29 48.48 5.96 10.17
CA ASP A 29 48.83 4.58 10.43
C ASP A 29 48.70 3.73 9.16
N ARG A 30 49.65 2.81 8.99
CA ARG A 30 49.65 1.92 7.86
C ARG A 30 48.84 0.66 8.15
N LEU A 31 47.88 0.35 7.28
CA LEU A 31 47.17 -0.93 7.35
C LEU A 31 48.09 -2.11 7.01
N PRO A 32 47.84 -3.29 7.60
CA PRO A 32 48.52 -4.52 7.19
C PRO A 32 48.39 -4.75 5.68
N PRO A 33 49.40 -5.38 5.06
CA PRO A 33 49.33 -5.74 3.63
C PRO A 33 48.08 -6.58 3.31
N GLU A 34 47.53 -6.41 2.10
CA GLU A 34 46.29 -7.10 1.66
C GLU A 34 46.36 -8.63 1.89
N ARG A 35 47.56 -9.25 1.76
CA ARG A 35 47.74 -10.67 2.02
C ARG A 35 47.53 -11.01 3.51
N VAL A 36 48.05 -10.17 4.39
CA VAL A 36 47.93 -10.37 5.86
C VAL A 36 46.46 -10.16 6.30
N LEU A 37 45.82 -9.14 5.78
CA LEU A 37 44.39 -8.94 6.03
C LEU A 37 43.53 -10.08 5.50
N ALA A 38 43.88 -10.66 4.35
CA ALA A 38 43.16 -11.81 3.80
C ALA A 38 43.27 -13.05 4.71
N GLU A 39 44.45 -13.27 5.26
CA GLU A 39 44.72 -14.35 6.24
C GLU A 39 43.98 -14.09 7.56
N GLU A 40 44.02 -12.86 8.10
CA GLU A 40 43.38 -12.45 9.35
C GLU A 40 41.87 -12.61 9.30
N PHE A 41 41.24 -12.18 8.19
CA PHE A 41 39.78 -12.26 7.99
C PHE A 41 39.30 -13.59 7.40
N GLY A 42 40.19 -14.48 7.00
CA GLY A 42 39.83 -15.76 6.39
C GLY A 42 39.11 -15.62 5.04
N VAL A 43 39.48 -14.63 4.23
CA VAL A 43 38.83 -14.30 2.96
C VAL A 43 39.80 -14.25 1.79
N SER A 44 39.27 -14.18 0.57
CA SER A 44 40.11 -14.02 -0.61
C SER A 44 40.76 -12.62 -0.66
N ARG A 45 41.95 -12.51 -1.26
CA ARG A 45 42.60 -11.21 -1.46
C ARG A 45 41.74 -10.25 -2.26
N VAL A 46 40.94 -10.74 -3.23
CA VAL A 46 40.05 -9.94 -4.03
C VAL A 46 38.98 -9.28 -3.14
N THR A 47 38.49 -9.97 -2.11
CA THR A 47 37.53 -9.42 -1.15
C THR A 47 38.14 -8.29 -0.32
N ILE A 48 39.40 -8.42 0.10
CA ILE A 48 40.13 -7.34 0.79
C ILE A 48 40.33 -6.14 -0.12
N VAL A 49 40.77 -6.37 -1.37
CA VAL A 49 40.96 -5.29 -2.36
C VAL A 49 39.66 -4.50 -2.57
N GLY A 50 38.53 -5.19 -2.68
CA GLY A 50 37.20 -4.57 -2.80
C GLY A 50 36.85 -3.73 -1.56
N ALA A 51 37.04 -4.25 -0.36
CA ALA A 51 36.78 -3.53 0.88
C ALA A 51 37.66 -2.28 1.02
N LEU A 52 38.97 -2.41 0.73
CA LEU A 52 39.90 -1.28 0.77
C LEU A 52 39.64 -0.24 -0.33
N ALA A 53 39.16 -0.65 -1.50
CA ALA A 53 38.78 0.29 -2.56
C ALA A 53 37.54 1.13 -2.17
N GLU A 54 36.60 0.54 -1.44
CA GLU A 54 35.47 1.28 -0.91
C GLU A 54 35.89 2.29 0.18
N LEU A 55 36.73 1.85 1.11
CA LEU A 55 37.29 2.74 2.15
C LEU A 55 38.09 3.90 1.54
N GLU A 56 38.81 3.67 0.44
CA GLU A 56 39.54 4.70 -0.29
C GLU A 56 38.58 5.67 -0.98
N ARG A 57 37.53 5.16 -1.63
CA ARG A 57 36.49 6.00 -2.26
C ARG A 57 35.76 6.89 -1.25
N GLU A 58 35.61 6.43 -0.03
CA GLU A 58 34.97 7.17 1.09
C GLU A 58 35.97 8.11 1.82
N GLY A 59 37.23 8.18 1.38
CA GLY A 59 38.23 9.03 1.98
C GLY A 59 38.71 8.59 3.37
N ILE A 60 38.39 7.34 3.77
CA ILE A 60 38.79 6.77 5.06
C ILE A 60 40.24 6.33 5.05
N ILE A 61 40.69 5.78 3.92
CA ILE A 61 42.08 5.42 3.70
C ILE A 61 42.60 6.04 2.41
N ARG A 62 43.90 6.09 2.30
CA ARG A 62 44.63 6.51 1.10
C ARG A 62 45.62 5.43 0.68
N LYS A 63 45.65 5.04 -0.61
CA LYS A 63 46.63 4.15 -1.16
C LYS A 63 47.85 4.94 -1.68
N ILE A 64 49.05 4.51 -1.29
CA ILE A 64 50.27 5.07 -1.80
C ILE A 64 50.94 3.97 -2.63
N GLN A 65 51.13 4.22 -3.92
CA GLN A 65 51.72 3.25 -4.85
C GLN A 65 53.08 2.79 -4.37
N GLY A 66 53.27 1.48 -4.24
CA GLY A 66 54.54 0.87 -3.76
C GLY A 66 54.71 0.92 -2.24
N SER A 67 53.86 1.62 -1.48
CA SER A 67 54.00 1.77 -0.03
C SER A 67 52.88 1.10 0.79
N GLY A 68 51.62 1.10 0.29
CA GLY A 68 50.49 0.45 0.97
C GLY A 68 49.32 1.37 1.23
N SER A 69 48.37 0.92 2.06
CA SER A 69 47.18 1.69 2.44
C SER A 69 47.36 2.33 3.82
N TYR A 70 46.99 3.58 3.97
CA TYR A 70 47.17 4.37 5.19
C TYR A 70 45.82 4.98 5.58
N ILE A 71 45.58 5.11 6.89
CA ILE A 71 44.42 5.83 7.41
C ILE A 71 44.55 7.31 7.04
N ASP A 72 43.55 7.91 6.41
CA ASP A 72 43.58 9.30 5.92
C ASP A 72 42.54 10.21 6.54
N THR A 73 41.86 9.79 7.58
CA THR A 73 40.80 10.55 8.21
C THR A 73 41.15 10.92 9.67
N GLU A 74 40.90 12.18 10.01
CA GLU A 74 40.90 12.67 11.40
C GLU A 74 39.50 12.83 11.96
N LEU A 75 38.49 12.81 11.09
CA LEU A 75 37.12 13.19 11.42
C LEU A 75 36.26 12.08 12.03
N LEU A 76 36.77 10.84 12.07
CA LEU A 76 35.97 9.69 12.50
C LEU A 76 35.79 9.57 14.03
N ALA A 77 36.57 10.30 14.84
CA ALA A 77 36.53 10.13 16.28
C ALA A 77 35.29 10.76 16.94
N GLU A 78 34.74 11.82 16.42
CA GLU A 78 33.61 12.53 17.03
C GLU A 78 32.29 12.39 16.27
N ASP A 79 32.26 12.54 14.94
CA ASP A 79 31.01 12.56 14.18
C ASP A 79 30.46 11.17 13.82
N TYR A 80 31.32 10.20 13.54
CA TYR A 80 30.88 8.83 13.22
C TYR A 80 30.76 7.92 14.45
N SER A 81 31.41 8.25 15.57
CA SER A 81 31.32 7.44 16.78
C SER A 81 29.90 7.39 17.34
N ASP A 82 29.14 8.48 17.23
CA ASP A 82 27.76 8.51 17.70
C ASP A 82 26.83 7.75 16.76
N ILE A 83 27.01 7.87 15.46
CA ILE A 83 26.24 7.08 14.47
C ILE A 83 26.54 5.58 14.62
N PHE A 84 27.82 5.20 14.79
CA PHE A 84 28.19 3.80 14.99
C PHE A 84 27.86 3.27 16.39
N ARG A 85 27.94 4.07 17.46
CA ARG A 85 27.44 3.68 18.78
C ARG A 85 25.95 3.39 18.75
N HIS A 86 25.17 4.17 18.01
CA HIS A 86 23.73 3.95 17.86
C HIS A 86 23.41 2.69 17.04
N ILE A 87 24.28 2.33 16.08
CA ILE A 87 24.13 1.10 15.27
C ILE A 87 24.66 -0.14 16.01
N THR A 88 25.63 0.00 16.89
CA THR A 88 26.30 -1.12 17.61
C THR A 88 25.81 -1.29 19.05
N SER A 89 25.13 -0.31 19.64
CA SER A 89 24.48 -0.50 20.94
C SER A 89 23.35 -1.53 20.80
N LYS A 90 23.34 -2.54 21.66
CA LYS A 90 22.22 -3.48 21.71
C LYS A 90 20.97 -2.68 22.08
N PRO A 91 19.95 -2.60 21.24
CA PRO A 91 18.75 -1.84 21.55
C PRO A 91 18.11 -2.40 22.82
N LYS A 92 17.56 -1.52 23.66
CA LYS A 92 16.85 -1.93 24.88
C LYS A 92 15.50 -2.56 24.55
N THR A 93 14.86 -2.08 23.47
CA THR A 93 13.56 -2.56 23.01
C THR A 93 13.63 -2.90 21.54
N GLU A 94 13.18 -4.09 21.16
CA GLU A 94 13.03 -4.50 19.76
C GLU A 94 11.56 -4.79 19.48
N ILE A 95 11.02 -4.18 18.42
CA ILE A 95 9.68 -4.44 17.90
C ILE A 95 9.76 -4.96 16.47
N SER A 96 8.76 -5.75 16.06
CA SER A 96 8.61 -6.16 14.66
C SER A 96 7.54 -5.34 13.96
N PHE A 97 7.78 -5.03 12.68
CA PHE A 97 6.83 -4.40 11.79
C PHE A 97 6.53 -5.31 10.62
N GLY A 98 5.30 -5.78 10.52
CA GLY A 98 4.80 -6.61 9.42
C GLY A 98 4.30 -5.74 8.27
N VAL A 99 4.97 -5.83 7.12
CA VAL A 99 4.57 -5.14 5.88
C VAL A 99 3.87 -6.13 4.97
N PHE A 100 2.68 -5.75 4.52
CA PHE A 100 1.86 -6.60 3.69
C PHE A 100 2.18 -6.40 2.20
N LYS A 101 2.53 -7.48 1.48
CA LYS A 101 2.84 -7.51 0.03
C LYS A 101 3.57 -6.26 -0.49
N PRO A 102 4.71 -5.89 0.04
CA PRO A 102 5.38 -4.70 -0.44
C PRO A 102 5.90 -4.93 -1.85
N SER A 103 5.80 -3.90 -2.72
CA SER A 103 6.69 -3.81 -3.86
C SER A 103 8.14 -3.79 -3.37
N ILE A 104 9.09 -4.22 -4.20
CA ILE A 104 10.53 -4.16 -3.84
C ILE A 104 10.94 -2.75 -3.41
N GLN A 105 10.42 -1.73 -4.09
CA GLN A 105 10.67 -0.33 -3.78
C GLN A 105 10.09 0.07 -2.42
N TYR A 106 8.86 -0.34 -2.12
CA TYR A 106 8.22 -0.05 -0.84
C TYR A 106 8.91 -0.76 0.32
N GLU A 107 9.31 -2.02 0.14
CA GLU A 107 10.09 -2.76 1.14
C GLU A 107 11.42 -2.08 1.44
N PHE A 108 12.13 -1.61 0.41
CA PHE A 108 13.36 -0.85 0.56
C PHE A 108 13.12 0.46 1.33
N THR A 109 12.06 1.20 0.96
CA THR A 109 11.67 2.44 1.63
C THR A 109 11.41 2.22 3.11
N ILE A 110 10.60 1.23 3.47
CA ILE A 110 10.28 0.94 4.86
C ILE A 110 11.50 0.50 5.66
N LYS A 111 12.38 -0.34 5.09
CA LYS A 111 13.63 -0.71 5.75
C LYS A 111 14.55 0.48 5.96
N THR A 112 14.56 1.43 5.03
CA THR A 112 15.30 2.70 5.18
C THR A 112 14.69 3.56 6.28
N LEU A 113 13.36 3.71 6.31
CA LEU A 113 12.65 4.45 7.36
C LEU A 113 12.89 3.84 8.74
N ALA A 114 12.96 2.51 8.85
CA ALA A 114 13.28 1.84 10.12
C ALA A 114 14.69 2.20 10.61
N ARG A 115 15.65 2.35 9.72
CA ARG A 115 17.01 2.82 10.08
C ARG A 115 17.00 4.28 10.52
N VAL A 116 16.30 5.15 9.78
CA VAL A 116 16.15 6.58 10.17
C VAL A 116 15.47 6.70 11.55
N PHE A 117 14.42 5.93 11.78
CA PHE A 117 13.74 5.89 13.07
C PHE A 117 14.70 5.47 14.21
N GLN A 118 15.54 4.47 13.97
CA GLN A 118 16.52 4.00 14.95
C GLN A 118 17.60 5.05 15.25
N LEU A 119 18.00 5.88 14.26
CA LEU A 119 18.91 7.01 14.52
C LEU A 119 18.29 8.04 15.46
N GLU A 120 16.99 8.32 15.32
CA GLU A 120 16.25 9.22 16.22
C GLU A 120 15.92 8.57 17.58
N ASN A 121 15.85 7.24 17.64
CA ASN A 121 15.44 6.46 18.80
C ASN A 121 16.45 5.31 19.04
N PRO A 122 17.67 5.58 19.50
CA PRO A 122 18.76 4.60 19.55
C PRO A 122 18.47 3.39 20.43
N ASP A 123 17.60 3.53 21.42
CA ASP A 123 17.16 2.44 22.30
C ASP A 123 16.10 1.53 21.68
N ILE A 124 15.55 1.88 20.49
CA ILE A 124 14.48 1.12 19.84
C ILE A 124 14.95 0.60 18.48
N ARG A 125 14.82 -0.69 18.26
CA ARG A 125 15.03 -1.34 16.96
C ARG A 125 13.71 -1.77 16.35
N VAL A 126 13.47 -1.43 15.08
CA VAL A 126 12.33 -1.93 14.28
C VAL A 126 12.83 -2.97 13.30
N ARG A 127 12.39 -4.22 13.48
CA ARG A 127 12.65 -5.32 12.55
C ARG A 127 11.51 -5.43 11.55
N VAL A 128 11.77 -5.04 10.32
CA VAL A 128 10.80 -5.14 9.22
C VAL A 128 10.74 -6.58 8.73
N GLU A 129 9.54 -7.15 8.67
CA GLU A 129 9.27 -8.47 8.13
C GLU A 129 8.17 -8.41 7.07
N THR A 130 8.36 -9.09 5.96
CA THR A 130 7.33 -9.20 4.92
C THR A 130 6.32 -10.27 5.33
N VAL A 131 5.06 -9.89 5.38
CA VAL A 131 3.93 -10.78 5.62
C VAL A 131 3.29 -11.05 4.25
N THR A 132 3.85 -12.03 3.55
CA THR A 132 3.34 -12.45 2.25
C THR A 132 3.03 -13.94 2.32
N PRO A 133 1.82 -14.36 1.97
CA PRO A 133 1.53 -15.77 1.75
C PRO A 133 2.12 -16.22 0.42
N GLU A 134 2.46 -17.48 0.32
CA GLU A 134 2.88 -18.09 -0.94
C GLU A 134 1.73 -18.11 -1.98
N ASN A 135 0.46 -18.03 -1.51
CA ASN A 135 -0.76 -17.95 -2.34
C ASN A 135 -1.62 -16.76 -1.93
N CYS A 136 -2.03 -15.96 -2.92
CA CYS A 136 -2.78 -14.71 -2.74
C CYS A 136 -4.14 -14.84 -2.05
N GLU A 137 -4.74 -16.03 -2.03
CA GLU A 137 -6.08 -16.26 -1.48
C GLU A 137 -6.10 -16.42 0.05
N ALA A 138 -4.93 -16.70 0.67
CA ALA A 138 -4.79 -16.95 2.11
C ALA A 138 -4.19 -15.79 2.90
N GLU A 139 -4.10 -14.59 2.30
CA GLU A 139 -3.36 -13.44 2.85
C GLU A 139 -3.80 -13.02 4.25
N GLU A 140 -5.05 -13.19 4.54
CA GLU A 140 -5.69 -12.63 5.72
C GLU A 140 -5.76 -13.61 6.86
N ASP A 141 -5.81 -14.88 6.55
CA ASP A 141 -5.71 -15.95 7.54
C ASP A 141 -4.34 -15.94 8.21
N ILE A 142 -3.30 -15.35 7.53
CA ILE A 142 -1.94 -15.28 8.10
C ILE A 142 -1.91 -14.43 9.36
N TYR A 143 -2.54 -13.25 9.39
CA TYR A 143 -2.57 -12.47 10.62
C TYR A 143 -3.39 -13.13 11.71
N LEU A 144 -4.53 -13.76 11.38
CA LEU A 144 -5.31 -14.53 12.33
C LEU A 144 -4.50 -15.70 12.90
N LEU A 145 -3.80 -16.45 12.05
CA LEU A 145 -2.90 -17.52 12.47
C LEU A 145 -1.73 -17.01 13.30
N LYS A 146 -1.13 -15.88 12.93
CA LYS A 146 -0.05 -15.25 13.71
C LYS A 146 -0.54 -14.74 15.06
N ILE A 147 -1.74 -14.17 15.15
CA ILE A 147 -2.36 -13.77 16.42
C ILE A 147 -2.58 -15.01 17.30
N GLY A 148 -3.22 -16.05 16.77
CA GLY A 148 -3.51 -17.29 17.51
C GLY A 148 -2.27 -18.05 17.95
N SER A 149 -1.16 -17.98 17.20
CA SER A 149 0.12 -18.60 17.53
C SER A 149 1.06 -17.71 18.36
N GLY A 150 0.67 -16.48 18.69
CA GLY A 150 1.51 -15.52 19.40
C GLY A 150 2.73 -15.02 18.60
N LYS A 151 2.68 -15.11 17.27
CA LYS A 151 3.75 -14.72 16.33
C LYS A 151 3.39 -13.49 15.49
N ALA A 152 2.33 -12.75 15.85
CA ALA A 152 2.00 -11.50 15.20
C ALA A 152 3.13 -10.48 15.37
N PRO A 153 3.38 -9.58 14.40
CA PRO A 153 4.31 -8.48 14.57
C PRO A 153 3.76 -7.49 15.62
N ALA A 154 4.63 -6.68 16.20
CA ALA A 154 4.19 -5.64 17.14
C ALA A 154 3.29 -4.60 16.44
N VAL A 155 3.69 -4.18 15.25
CA VAL A 155 2.88 -3.33 14.37
C VAL A 155 2.66 -4.06 13.06
N GLY A 156 1.45 -4.05 12.54
CA GLY A 156 1.12 -4.62 11.24
C GLY A 156 0.51 -3.63 10.28
N GLU A 157 0.77 -3.85 9.02
CA GLU A 157 0.09 -3.20 7.91
C GLU A 157 -0.91 -4.17 7.29
N PHE A 158 -2.18 -3.76 7.16
CA PHE A 158 -3.27 -4.60 6.66
C PHE A 158 -4.41 -3.78 6.05
N PHE A 159 -5.27 -4.43 5.27
CA PHE A 159 -6.43 -3.79 4.65
C PHE A 159 -7.64 -3.72 5.59
N LEU A 160 -8.15 -4.87 6.01
CA LEU A 160 -9.34 -5.02 6.85
C LEU A 160 -8.90 -5.50 8.22
N HIS A 161 -9.49 -4.97 9.28
CA HIS A 161 -9.03 -5.28 10.64
C HIS A 161 -10.14 -5.64 11.63
N ALA A 162 -11.40 -5.59 11.22
CA ALA A 162 -12.52 -5.93 12.12
C ALA A 162 -12.45 -7.36 12.65
N ASP A 163 -12.00 -8.33 11.83
CA ASP A 163 -11.81 -9.71 12.29
C ASP A 163 -10.72 -9.82 13.36
N TYR A 164 -9.66 -9.02 13.28
CA TYR A 164 -8.62 -8.98 14.31
C TYR A 164 -9.09 -8.29 15.58
N ALA A 165 -9.86 -7.19 15.44
CA ALA A 165 -10.48 -6.50 16.56
C ALA A 165 -11.48 -7.41 17.31
N ALA A 166 -12.34 -8.13 16.59
CA ALA A 166 -13.37 -9.02 17.12
C ALA A 166 -12.83 -10.19 17.98
N ILE A 167 -11.53 -10.50 17.87
CA ILE A 167 -10.84 -11.50 18.72
C ILE A 167 -9.90 -10.86 19.74
N ASN A 168 -10.04 -9.56 20.01
CA ASN A 168 -9.12 -8.78 20.84
C ASN A 168 -7.65 -8.85 20.38
N GLY A 169 -7.40 -9.07 19.09
CA GLY A 169 -6.06 -9.16 18.52
C GLY A 169 -5.33 -7.83 18.41
N LEU A 170 -6.06 -6.71 18.39
CA LEU A 170 -5.53 -5.37 18.27
C LEU A 170 -5.68 -4.54 19.55
N MET A 171 -4.83 -3.53 19.69
CA MET A 171 -4.93 -2.52 20.75
C MET A 171 -5.83 -1.37 20.30
N PRO A 172 -6.72 -0.82 21.16
CA PRO A 172 -7.36 0.47 20.93
C PRO A 172 -6.31 1.58 20.89
N LEU A 173 -6.34 2.43 19.87
CA LEU A 173 -5.34 3.47 19.65
C LEU A 173 -5.75 4.84 20.20
N GLU A 174 -7.05 5.09 20.40
CA GLU A 174 -7.56 6.39 20.85
C GLU A 174 -7.04 6.83 22.24
N ASN A 175 -6.61 5.88 23.06
CA ASN A 175 -6.05 6.14 24.38
C ASN A 175 -4.52 6.36 24.35
N MET A 176 -3.89 6.22 23.20
CA MET A 176 -2.44 6.39 23.07
C MET A 176 -2.02 7.86 23.14
N PRO A 177 -0.87 8.19 23.75
CA PRO A 177 -0.42 9.58 23.91
C PRO A 177 -0.28 10.31 22.58
N GLY A 178 -0.99 11.45 22.43
CA GLY A 178 -0.96 12.28 21.21
C GLY A 178 -1.81 11.72 20.06
N PHE A 179 -2.68 10.74 20.31
CA PHE A 179 -3.61 10.23 19.29
C PHE A 179 -4.53 11.32 18.73
N ALA A 180 -5.14 12.14 19.61
CA ALA A 180 -6.08 13.17 19.20
C ALA A 180 -5.46 14.21 18.24
N GLU A 181 -4.21 14.60 18.47
CA GLU A 181 -3.46 15.52 17.60
C GLU A 181 -3.16 14.85 16.24
N LEU A 182 -2.74 13.58 16.27
CA LEU A 182 -2.51 12.81 15.05
C LEU A 182 -3.80 12.69 14.24
N ALA A 183 -4.91 12.26 14.86
CA ALA A 183 -6.19 12.07 14.20
C ALA A 183 -6.71 13.35 13.54
N LYS A 184 -6.54 14.53 14.15
CA LYS A 184 -6.89 15.82 13.54
C LYS A 184 -6.14 16.13 12.25
N SER A 185 -4.91 15.62 12.12
CA SER A 185 -4.09 15.81 10.92
C SER A 185 -4.50 14.93 9.76
N LEU A 186 -5.26 13.87 10.01
CA LEU A 186 -5.67 12.87 9.01
C LEU A 186 -7.01 13.24 8.36
N TYR A 187 -7.29 12.63 7.19
CA TYR A 187 -8.64 12.61 6.68
C TYR A 187 -9.55 11.85 7.66
N PRO A 188 -10.79 12.32 7.93
CA PRO A 188 -11.68 11.70 8.93
C PRO A 188 -11.88 10.19 8.70
N GLN A 189 -11.97 9.78 7.44
CA GLN A 189 -12.16 8.38 7.04
C GLN A 189 -10.98 7.46 7.47
N CYS A 190 -9.81 8.04 7.80
CA CYS A 190 -8.64 7.27 8.23
C CYS A 190 -8.74 6.72 9.66
N CYS A 191 -9.71 7.21 10.45
CA CYS A 191 -9.89 6.88 11.86
C CYS A 191 -11.23 6.16 12.09
N TYR A 192 -11.62 5.24 11.21
CA TYR A 192 -12.89 4.54 11.40
C TYR A 192 -12.80 3.51 12.54
N ARG A 193 -13.96 3.22 13.14
CA ARG A 193 -14.07 2.33 14.28
C ARG A 193 -14.43 0.91 13.86
N THR A 194 -13.97 -0.05 14.62
CA THR A 194 -14.36 -1.46 14.51
C THR A 194 -14.71 -1.99 15.88
N ARG A 195 -15.58 -3.00 15.90
CA ARG A 195 -16.11 -3.59 17.14
C ARG A 195 -15.17 -4.66 17.68
N ASP A 196 -14.88 -4.59 18.96
CA ASP A 196 -14.06 -5.59 19.65
C ASP A 196 -14.89 -6.78 20.13
N ALA A 197 -14.25 -7.72 20.85
CA ALA A 197 -14.91 -8.91 21.39
C ALA A 197 -15.90 -8.59 22.54
N SER A 198 -15.80 -7.42 23.19
CA SER A 198 -16.75 -6.99 24.23
C SER A 198 -18.00 -6.32 23.64
N GLY A 199 -17.97 -6.03 22.33
CA GLY A 199 -19.03 -5.31 21.63
C GLY A 199 -18.86 -3.79 21.64
N GLU A 200 -17.70 -3.28 22.06
CA GLU A 200 -17.38 -1.85 22.07
C GLU A 200 -16.66 -1.43 20.80
N ASP A 201 -16.93 -0.22 20.33
CA ASP A 201 -16.37 0.34 19.11
C ASP A 201 -15.15 1.21 19.40
N HIS A 202 -13.98 0.80 18.85
CA HIS A 202 -12.70 1.44 19.04
C HIS A 202 -12.00 1.75 17.71
N VAL A 203 -11.06 2.70 17.72
CA VAL A 203 -10.10 2.89 16.63
C VAL A 203 -8.93 1.94 16.83
N HIS A 204 -8.97 0.78 16.19
CA HIS A 204 -7.92 -0.23 16.32
C HIS A 204 -6.76 -0.05 15.34
N ALA A 205 -6.97 0.74 14.28
CA ALA A 205 -5.96 1.02 13.28
C ALA A 205 -6.15 2.39 12.66
N LEU A 206 -5.09 2.94 12.08
CA LEU A 206 -5.09 4.19 11.34
C LEU A 206 -4.70 3.91 9.89
N ALA A 207 -5.52 4.35 8.93
CA ALA A 207 -5.15 4.31 7.54
C ALA A 207 -3.92 5.20 7.29
N SER A 208 -2.87 4.64 6.69
CA SER A 208 -1.59 5.33 6.43
C SER A 208 -1.40 5.70 4.97
N LYS A 209 -1.81 4.83 4.07
CA LYS A 209 -1.84 5.02 2.62
C LYS A 209 -3.28 4.86 2.17
N ILE A 210 -3.81 5.85 1.49
CA ILE A 210 -5.21 5.87 1.09
C ILE A 210 -5.35 5.93 -0.42
N ASN A 211 -6.44 5.38 -0.89
CA ASN A 211 -6.79 5.29 -2.30
C ASN A 211 -8.30 5.49 -2.44
N THR A 212 -8.74 5.92 -3.61
CA THR A 212 -10.16 5.99 -3.94
C THR A 212 -10.36 5.47 -5.36
N ARG A 213 -11.61 5.37 -5.81
CA ARG A 213 -11.94 4.87 -7.14
C ARG A 213 -12.32 6.03 -8.05
N ILE A 214 -11.75 6.02 -9.24
CA ILE A 214 -11.99 6.98 -10.31
C ILE A 214 -12.13 6.24 -11.65
N VAL A 215 -12.52 6.95 -12.67
CA VAL A 215 -12.46 6.49 -14.07
C VAL A 215 -11.24 7.13 -14.72
N LEU A 216 -10.35 6.32 -15.28
CA LEU A 216 -9.27 6.78 -16.15
C LEU A 216 -9.65 6.49 -17.61
N ALA A 217 -9.44 7.46 -18.49
CA ALA A 217 -9.76 7.35 -19.90
C ALA A 217 -8.52 7.61 -20.76
N ASN A 218 -8.32 6.76 -21.76
CA ASN A 218 -7.39 6.98 -22.86
C ASN A 218 -8.08 7.86 -23.90
N VAL A 219 -7.76 9.14 -23.89
CA VAL A 219 -8.41 10.16 -24.76
C VAL A 219 -8.26 9.83 -26.24
N ASP A 220 -7.12 9.28 -26.65
CA ASP A 220 -6.87 8.96 -28.05
C ASP A 220 -7.76 7.83 -28.53
N LEU A 221 -8.01 6.80 -27.71
CA LEU A 221 -8.95 5.73 -28.03
C LEU A 221 -10.41 6.21 -28.01
N LEU A 222 -10.77 7.13 -27.07
CA LEU A 222 -12.09 7.75 -27.08
C LEU A 222 -12.34 8.50 -28.40
N HIS A 223 -11.39 9.31 -28.81
CA HIS A 223 -11.48 10.04 -30.08
C HIS A 223 -11.54 9.11 -31.29
N ALA A 224 -10.75 8.04 -31.30
CA ALA A 224 -10.77 7.02 -32.36
C ALA A 224 -12.12 6.28 -32.42
N ALA A 225 -12.78 6.07 -31.29
CA ALA A 225 -14.13 5.51 -31.22
C ALA A 225 -15.26 6.52 -31.56
N GLY A 226 -14.90 7.76 -31.95
CA GLY A 226 -15.86 8.80 -32.35
C GLY A 226 -16.45 9.58 -31.16
N ILE A 227 -15.91 9.43 -29.96
CA ILE A 227 -16.32 10.19 -28.78
C ILE A 227 -15.53 11.51 -28.78
N ARG A 228 -16.19 12.63 -29.07
CA ARG A 228 -15.54 13.94 -29.23
C ARG A 228 -15.57 14.80 -27.99
N ASN A 229 -16.67 14.76 -27.23
CA ASN A 229 -16.77 15.51 -25.97
C ASN A 229 -16.22 14.62 -24.83
N VAL A 230 -14.98 14.88 -24.47
CA VAL A 230 -14.26 14.15 -23.40
C VAL A 230 -13.89 15.08 -22.23
N GLU A 231 -14.38 16.33 -22.23
CA GLU A 231 -14.07 17.29 -21.17
C GLU A 231 -14.77 16.93 -19.84
N THR A 232 -15.98 16.39 -19.92
CA THR A 232 -16.78 16.02 -18.76
C THR A 232 -17.40 14.64 -18.92
N LEU A 233 -17.63 13.98 -17.80
CA LEU A 233 -18.39 12.72 -17.69
C LEU A 233 -19.55 12.95 -16.71
N PRO A 234 -20.68 13.51 -17.19
CA PRO A 234 -21.71 14.06 -16.31
C PRO A 234 -22.54 13.00 -15.57
N ASP A 235 -22.77 11.83 -16.18
CA ASP A 235 -23.66 10.81 -15.67
C ASP A 235 -23.30 9.39 -16.15
N ILE A 236 -23.95 8.40 -15.53
CA ILE A 236 -23.74 6.99 -15.86
C ILE A 236 -24.22 6.63 -17.26
N GLN A 237 -25.19 7.36 -17.82
CA GLN A 237 -25.66 7.12 -19.19
C GLN A 237 -24.58 7.50 -20.20
N THR A 238 -23.94 8.65 -20.04
CA THR A 238 -22.80 9.07 -20.85
C THR A 238 -21.66 8.03 -20.79
N LEU A 239 -21.34 7.53 -19.57
CA LEU A 239 -20.35 6.46 -19.42
C LEU A 239 -20.77 5.20 -20.18
N THR A 240 -22.04 4.82 -20.11
CA THR A 240 -22.59 3.65 -20.83
C THR A 240 -22.40 3.80 -22.34
N GLU A 241 -22.71 4.96 -22.89
CA GLU A 241 -22.52 5.26 -24.32
C GLU A 241 -21.03 5.17 -24.72
N TRP A 242 -20.13 5.67 -23.87
CA TRP A 242 -18.69 5.56 -24.13
C TRP A 242 -18.23 4.10 -24.13
N VAL A 243 -18.68 3.32 -23.15
CA VAL A 243 -18.37 1.89 -23.05
C VAL A 243 -18.83 1.15 -24.31
N GLU A 244 -20.04 1.40 -24.79
CA GLU A 244 -20.60 0.76 -25.99
C GLU A 244 -19.82 1.12 -27.26
N LYS A 245 -19.56 2.42 -27.49
CA LYS A 245 -18.79 2.89 -28.64
C LYS A 245 -17.37 2.34 -28.64
N LEU A 246 -16.70 2.34 -27.48
CA LEU A 246 -15.37 1.75 -27.34
C LEU A 246 -15.39 0.24 -27.59
N GLY A 247 -16.38 -0.46 -27.04
CA GLY A 247 -16.55 -1.89 -27.28
C GLY A 247 -16.74 -2.23 -28.74
N GLU A 248 -17.59 -1.47 -29.48
CA GLU A 248 -17.77 -1.64 -30.92
C GLU A 248 -16.49 -1.33 -31.71
N TYR A 249 -15.82 -0.22 -31.38
CA TYR A 249 -14.59 0.18 -32.05
C TYR A 249 -13.49 -0.84 -31.85
N THR A 250 -13.21 -1.24 -30.62
CA THR A 250 -12.09 -2.13 -30.25
C THR A 250 -12.29 -3.57 -30.75
N ARG A 251 -13.55 -4.07 -30.84
CA ARG A 251 -13.82 -5.38 -31.46
C ARG A 251 -13.50 -5.42 -32.96
N LYS A 252 -13.60 -4.26 -33.65
CA LYS A 252 -13.26 -4.14 -35.07
C LYS A 252 -11.76 -4.00 -35.32
N GLN A 253 -11.00 -3.63 -34.27
CA GLN A 253 -9.56 -3.56 -34.32
C GLN A 253 -8.94 -4.95 -34.12
N ASN A 254 -7.65 -5.02 -34.22
CA ASN A 254 -6.91 -6.25 -33.93
C ASN A 254 -7.18 -6.69 -32.46
N ARG A 255 -7.11 -8.01 -32.16
CA ARG A 255 -7.41 -8.63 -30.86
C ARG A 255 -6.65 -8.06 -29.63
N GLU A 256 -5.84 -7.03 -29.84
CA GLU A 256 -4.99 -6.40 -28.82
C GLU A 256 -5.61 -5.16 -28.15
N TYR A 257 -6.80 -4.70 -28.57
CA TYR A 257 -7.45 -3.52 -28.03
C TYR A 257 -8.75 -3.88 -27.33
N TYR A 258 -8.99 -3.20 -26.21
CA TYR A 258 -10.13 -3.42 -25.33
C TYR A 258 -10.82 -2.09 -25.03
N GLY A 259 -12.14 -2.13 -24.89
CA GLY A 259 -12.89 -0.92 -24.56
C GLY A 259 -12.77 -0.55 -23.09
N VAL A 260 -12.84 -1.55 -22.20
CA VAL A 260 -12.87 -1.31 -20.76
C VAL A 260 -11.95 -2.27 -20.01
N PHE A 261 -11.36 -1.75 -18.93
CA PHE A 261 -10.82 -2.55 -17.84
C PHE A 261 -11.70 -2.36 -16.61
N MET A 262 -12.12 -3.46 -16.01
CA MET A 262 -12.93 -3.46 -14.80
C MET A 262 -12.58 -4.67 -13.93
N ASP A 263 -12.70 -4.49 -12.62
CA ASP A 263 -12.40 -5.56 -11.66
C ASP A 263 -13.47 -6.66 -11.74
N VAL A 264 -13.08 -7.84 -12.17
CA VAL A 264 -13.90 -9.05 -12.08
C VAL A 264 -13.53 -9.74 -10.76
N PRO A 265 -14.46 -9.93 -9.84
CA PRO A 265 -14.15 -10.52 -8.55
C PRO A 265 -13.53 -11.92 -8.67
N THR A 266 -12.37 -12.08 -8.07
CA THR A 266 -11.76 -13.36 -7.74
C THR A 266 -11.65 -13.40 -6.22
N GLY A 267 -12.64 -14.01 -5.55
CA GLY A 267 -12.76 -13.87 -4.11
C GLY A 267 -13.27 -12.48 -3.71
N TRP A 268 -12.79 -11.94 -2.59
CA TRP A 268 -13.27 -10.68 -2.03
C TRP A 268 -12.62 -9.42 -2.65
N HIS A 269 -11.43 -9.54 -3.21
CA HIS A 269 -10.61 -8.39 -3.66
C HIS A 269 -11.30 -7.54 -4.74
N GLY A 270 -11.91 -8.18 -5.74
CA GLY A 270 -12.57 -7.46 -6.83
C GLY A 270 -13.93 -6.85 -6.47
N VAL A 271 -14.42 -7.03 -5.23
CA VAL A 271 -15.75 -6.55 -4.83
C VAL A 271 -15.73 -5.07 -4.47
N ILE A 272 -14.73 -4.65 -3.68
CA ILE A 272 -14.66 -3.29 -3.11
C ILE A 272 -14.60 -2.22 -4.18
N GLY A 273 -13.91 -2.47 -5.29
CA GLY A 273 -13.83 -1.54 -6.43
C GLY A 273 -15.17 -1.23 -7.09
N ASN A 274 -16.14 -2.13 -6.95
CA ASN A 274 -17.46 -2.00 -7.57
C ASN A 274 -18.45 -1.17 -6.73
N PHE A 275 -18.18 -0.95 -5.44
CA PHE A 275 -19.10 -0.24 -4.54
C PHE A 275 -19.59 1.11 -5.06
N PRO A 276 -18.79 1.98 -5.67
CA PRO A 276 -19.30 3.26 -6.15
C PRO A 276 -20.43 3.12 -7.17
N TYR A 277 -20.40 2.10 -8.01
CA TYR A 277 -21.49 1.83 -8.97
C TYR A 277 -22.72 1.20 -8.31
N TRP A 278 -22.52 0.42 -7.25
CA TRP A 278 -23.60 -0.21 -6.51
C TRP A 278 -24.28 0.77 -5.53
N TRP A 279 -23.52 1.76 -5.05
CA TRP A 279 -24.05 2.79 -4.13
C TRP A 279 -24.85 3.87 -4.83
N SER A 280 -24.59 4.13 -6.08
CA SER A 280 -25.19 5.10 -6.97
C SER A 280 -26.08 6.16 -6.28
N CYS A 281 -25.60 7.36 -6.10
CA CYS A 281 -26.31 8.51 -5.54
C CYS A 281 -26.78 8.41 -4.07
N ARG A 282 -26.41 7.37 -3.32
CA ARG A 282 -26.76 7.32 -1.91
C ARG A 282 -26.03 8.40 -1.12
N GLU A 283 -26.76 9.00 -0.19
CA GLU A 283 -26.15 9.72 0.91
C GLU A 283 -25.21 8.79 1.66
N LYS A 284 -24.15 9.36 2.25
CA LYS A 284 -23.15 8.65 3.04
C LYS A 284 -23.88 7.68 4.01
N PRO A 285 -23.62 6.36 3.95
CA PRO A 285 -24.24 5.44 4.91
C PRO A 285 -23.82 5.84 6.32
N ASP A 286 -24.74 5.64 7.26
CA ASP A 286 -24.48 5.88 8.69
C ASP A 286 -23.18 5.18 9.12
N GLU A 287 -22.47 5.80 10.06
CA GLU A 287 -21.11 5.39 10.50
C GLU A 287 -21.00 3.95 11.02
N ASN A 288 -22.11 3.22 11.12
CA ASN A 288 -22.17 1.90 11.70
C ASN A 288 -21.92 0.81 10.65
N TYR A 289 -20.65 0.47 10.45
CA TYR A 289 -20.23 -0.62 9.58
C TYR A 289 -20.49 -1.97 10.27
N SER A 290 -21.62 -2.57 9.99
CA SER A 290 -22.05 -3.86 10.53
C SER A 290 -22.51 -4.80 9.41
N LEU A 291 -22.62 -6.10 9.70
CA LEU A 291 -23.25 -7.05 8.78
C LEU A 291 -24.66 -6.61 8.38
N GLN A 292 -25.44 -6.03 9.30
CA GLN A 292 -26.78 -5.53 9.00
C GLN A 292 -26.72 -4.38 7.98
N ALA A 293 -25.84 -3.38 8.18
CA ALA A 293 -25.67 -2.27 7.24
C ALA A 293 -25.24 -2.76 5.85
N TYR A 294 -24.35 -3.76 5.80
CA TYR A 294 -23.98 -4.40 4.55
C TYR A 294 -25.12 -5.15 3.88
N THR A 295 -25.92 -5.88 4.66
CA THR A 295 -27.10 -6.60 4.18
C THR A 295 -28.15 -5.63 3.61
N ASP A 296 -28.41 -4.53 4.32
CA ASP A 296 -29.33 -3.47 3.88
C ASP A 296 -28.85 -2.80 2.59
N PHE A 297 -27.56 -2.59 2.48
CA PHE A 297 -26.94 -2.08 1.27
C PHE A 297 -27.18 -3.03 0.08
N ILE A 298 -26.89 -4.34 0.23
CA ILE A 298 -27.09 -5.35 -0.81
C ILE A 298 -28.58 -5.48 -1.18
N ALA A 299 -29.49 -5.32 -0.22
CA ALA A 299 -30.93 -5.35 -0.45
C ALA A 299 -31.48 -4.09 -1.16
N GLY A 300 -30.68 -3.04 -1.25
CA GLY A 300 -31.09 -1.78 -1.87
C GLY A 300 -31.29 -1.90 -3.39
N ALA A 301 -32.30 -1.17 -3.90
CA ALA A 301 -32.58 -1.14 -5.35
C ALA A 301 -31.39 -0.61 -6.18
N ASP A 302 -30.59 0.30 -5.59
CA ASP A 302 -29.41 0.86 -6.24
C ASP A 302 -28.34 -0.19 -6.47
N CYS A 303 -28.14 -1.10 -5.51
CA CYS A 303 -27.19 -2.22 -5.66
C CYS A 303 -27.61 -3.14 -6.82
N CYS A 304 -28.91 -3.47 -6.93
CA CYS A 304 -29.42 -4.27 -8.04
C CYS A 304 -29.14 -3.60 -9.39
N ARG A 305 -29.45 -2.30 -9.50
CA ARG A 305 -29.20 -1.53 -10.74
C ARG A 305 -27.71 -1.44 -11.05
N GLY A 306 -26.89 -1.19 -10.05
CA GLY A 306 -25.44 -1.13 -10.20
C GLY A 306 -24.85 -2.45 -10.73
N PHE A 307 -25.39 -3.59 -10.31
CA PHE A 307 -25.01 -4.90 -10.84
C PHE A 307 -25.36 -5.01 -12.33
N ASP A 308 -26.57 -4.64 -12.70
CA ASP A 308 -27.02 -4.70 -14.10
C ASP A 308 -26.21 -3.73 -15.00
N VAL A 309 -25.88 -2.53 -14.50
CA VAL A 309 -25.05 -1.55 -15.22
C VAL A 309 -23.66 -2.14 -15.50
N LEU A 310 -23.01 -2.69 -14.49
CA LEU A 310 -21.66 -3.27 -14.65
C LEU A 310 -21.67 -4.53 -15.51
N ALA A 311 -22.70 -5.37 -15.40
CA ALA A 311 -22.90 -6.51 -16.31
C ALA A 311 -23.07 -6.04 -17.76
N GLY A 312 -23.79 -4.93 -17.96
CA GLY A 312 -23.91 -4.27 -19.27
C GLY A 312 -22.57 -3.76 -19.80
N PHE A 313 -21.73 -3.16 -18.94
CA PHE A 313 -20.39 -2.73 -19.33
C PHE A 313 -19.51 -3.91 -19.73
N TYR A 314 -19.56 -4.99 -18.95
CA TYR A 314 -18.83 -6.22 -19.26
C TYR A 314 -19.25 -6.81 -20.63
N ALA A 315 -20.55 -6.95 -20.86
CA ALA A 315 -21.09 -7.55 -22.08
C ALA A 315 -20.80 -6.71 -23.35
N ARG A 316 -20.97 -5.39 -23.25
CA ARG A 316 -20.89 -4.48 -24.40
C ARG A 316 -19.51 -3.81 -24.57
N GLY A 317 -18.75 -3.64 -23.49
CA GLY A 317 -17.53 -2.85 -23.46
C GLY A 317 -16.29 -3.53 -24.03
N ASN A 318 -16.32 -4.79 -24.48
CA ASN A 318 -15.12 -5.54 -24.85
C ASN A 318 -14.06 -5.50 -23.72
N PRO A 319 -14.30 -6.20 -22.59
CA PRO A 319 -13.47 -6.07 -21.42
C PRO A 319 -12.07 -6.66 -21.60
N ALA A 320 -11.09 -6.00 -21.03
CA ALA A 320 -9.72 -6.48 -20.96
C ALA A 320 -9.62 -7.71 -20.04
N PRO A 321 -8.68 -8.63 -20.31
CA PRO A 321 -8.38 -9.75 -19.43
C PRO A 321 -7.74 -9.28 -18.11
N VAL A 322 -7.30 -10.22 -17.29
CA VAL A 322 -6.76 -9.98 -15.92
C VAL A 322 -5.67 -8.89 -15.84
N TYR A 323 -4.89 -8.69 -16.89
CA TYR A 323 -3.83 -7.66 -16.95
C TYR A 323 -4.32 -6.33 -17.52
N GLY A 324 -5.53 -5.93 -17.21
CA GLY A 324 -6.15 -4.73 -17.79
C GLY A 324 -5.45 -3.43 -17.43
N ALA A 325 -4.84 -3.31 -16.24
CA ALA A 325 -4.09 -2.13 -15.83
C ALA A 325 -2.80 -1.96 -16.67
N GLU A 326 -2.08 -3.04 -16.91
CA GLU A 326 -0.88 -3.08 -17.75
C GLU A 326 -1.23 -2.77 -19.21
N LEU A 327 -2.34 -3.32 -19.70
CA LEU A 327 -2.84 -3.03 -21.04
C LEU A 327 -3.30 -1.58 -21.18
N PHE A 328 -3.90 -0.98 -20.14
CA PHE A 328 -4.21 0.45 -20.12
C PHE A 328 -2.92 1.28 -20.19
N ALA A 329 -1.91 0.92 -19.38
CA ALA A 329 -0.61 1.59 -19.38
C ALA A 329 0.12 1.50 -20.73
N LEU A 330 -0.15 0.46 -21.52
CA LEU A 330 0.34 0.29 -22.89
C LEU A 330 -0.54 1.01 -23.94
N GLY A 331 -1.58 1.73 -23.54
CA GLY A 331 -2.49 2.43 -24.46
C GLY A 331 -3.48 1.53 -25.19
N ARG A 332 -3.70 0.30 -24.74
CA ARG A 332 -4.55 -0.69 -25.39
C ARG A 332 -5.96 -0.81 -24.82
N VAL A 333 -6.29 -0.05 -23.78
CA VAL A 333 -7.61 -0.01 -23.14
C VAL A 333 -8.16 1.41 -23.18
N GLY A 334 -9.44 1.55 -23.50
CA GLY A 334 -10.10 2.87 -23.59
C GLY A 334 -10.43 3.47 -22.25
N LEU A 335 -11.05 2.68 -21.36
CA LEU A 335 -11.45 3.12 -20.01
C LEU A 335 -10.94 2.12 -18.97
N ALA A 336 -10.34 2.62 -17.91
CA ALA A 336 -10.12 1.86 -16.68
C ALA A 336 -11.15 2.32 -15.64
N LEU A 337 -12.13 1.47 -15.39
CA LEU A 337 -13.22 1.69 -14.46
C LEU A 337 -12.81 1.23 -13.07
N MET A 338 -13.31 1.89 -12.02
CA MET A 338 -13.17 1.41 -10.63
C MET A 338 -11.71 1.26 -10.15
N THR A 339 -10.78 1.99 -10.75
CA THR A 339 -9.36 1.90 -10.39
C THR A 339 -8.90 3.11 -9.59
N GLY A 340 -7.82 2.93 -8.83
CA GLY A 340 -7.00 4.03 -8.34
C GLY A 340 -6.01 4.49 -9.42
N CYS A 341 -4.89 5.06 -8.99
CA CYS A 341 -3.89 5.61 -9.90
C CYS A 341 -2.81 4.59 -10.35
N TRP A 342 -2.98 3.30 -10.03
CA TRP A 342 -2.02 2.26 -10.39
C TRP A 342 -1.68 2.19 -11.90
N PRO A 343 -2.65 2.31 -12.84
CA PRO A 343 -2.31 2.32 -14.26
C PRO A 343 -1.41 3.47 -14.69
N LEU A 344 -1.42 4.60 -13.98
CA LEU A 344 -0.53 5.73 -14.24
C LEU A 344 0.89 5.42 -13.81
N THR A 345 1.09 4.82 -12.64
CA THR A 345 2.41 4.35 -12.18
C THR A 345 3.03 3.39 -13.19
N LEU A 346 2.22 2.45 -13.71
CA LEU A 346 2.67 1.53 -14.75
C LEU A 346 3.02 2.25 -16.05
N ASN A 347 2.21 3.24 -16.46
CA ASN A 347 2.47 3.98 -17.69
C ASN A 347 3.79 4.75 -17.66
N GLU A 348 4.25 5.21 -16.48
CA GLU A 348 5.56 5.84 -16.35
C GLU A 348 6.72 4.88 -16.65
N LEU A 349 6.52 3.59 -16.48
CA LEU A 349 7.50 2.55 -16.76
C LEU A 349 7.45 2.08 -18.23
N MET A 350 6.43 2.50 -19.00
CA MET A 350 6.24 2.04 -20.39
C MET A 350 6.91 2.97 -21.39
N PRO A 351 7.29 2.46 -22.58
CA PRO A 351 7.86 3.27 -23.65
C PRO A 351 6.84 4.21 -24.31
N VAL A 352 5.54 3.96 -24.14
CA VAL A 352 4.44 4.73 -24.72
C VAL A 352 3.80 5.57 -23.63
N ARG A 353 3.59 6.86 -23.90
CA ARG A 353 2.80 7.73 -23.03
C ARG A 353 1.35 7.75 -23.50
N VAL A 354 0.45 7.42 -22.59
CA VAL A 354 -0.99 7.45 -22.83
C VAL A 354 -1.51 8.85 -22.50
N ASN A 355 -2.32 9.42 -23.38
CA ASN A 355 -3.03 10.67 -23.12
C ASN A 355 -4.21 10.35 -22.19
N VAL A 356 -4.01 10.53 -20.87
CA VAL A 356 -4.96 10.12 -19.83
C VAL A 356 -5.75 11.31 -19.31
N ARG A 357 -7.07 11.13 -19.22
CA ARG A 357 -7.95 12.00 -18.45
C ARG A 357 -8.62 11.21 -17.33
N ALA A 358 -8.85 11.85 -16.20
CA ALA A 358 -9.53 11.26 -15.05
C ALA A 358 -10.91 11.89 -14.85
N TYR A 359 -11.83 11.10 -14.31
CA TYR A 359 -13.16 11.57 -13.90
C TYR A 359 -13.55 10.91 -12.57
N GLN A 360 -14.34 11.60 -11.77
CA GLN A 360 -15.06 10.92 -10.70
C GLN A 360 -15.98 9.87 -11.32
N ILE A 361 -16.26 8.79 -10.58
CA ILE A 361 -17.28 7.83 -11.04
C ILE A 361 -18.61 8.55 -11.08
N PRO A 362 -19.30 8.59 -12.24
CA PRO A 362 -20.56 9.31 -12.37
C PRO A 362 -21.71 8.53 -11.73
N SER A 363 -22.71 9.26 -11.27
CA SER A 363 -23.96 8.68 -10.79
C SER A 363 -25.06 8.71 -11.85
N GLU A 364 -26.26 8.25 -11.49
CA GLU A 364 -27.46 8.41 -12.32
C GLU A 364 -27.91 9.88 -12.44
N GLN A 365 -27.58 10.70 -11.44
CA GLN A 365 -27.90 12.12 -11.42
C GLN A 365 -26.81 12.92 -12.13
N ALA A 366 -27.17 13.58 -13.23
CA ALA A 366 -26.24 14.40 -13.98
C ALA A 366 -25.59 15.48 -13.13
N GLY A 367 -24.26 15.56 -13.20
CA GLY A 367 -23.47 16.55 -12.44
C GLY A 367 -23.21 16.20 -10.97
N ALA A 368 -23.71 15.06 -10.49
CA ALA A 368 -23.38 14.53 -9.16
C ALA A 368 -22.52 13.29 -9.29
N PRO A 369 -21.32 13.23 -8.67
CA PRO A 369 -20.52 12.02 -8.66
C PRO A 369 -21.14 10.96 -7.74
N ALA A 370 -20.87 9.69 -8.03
CA ALA A 370 -21.18 8.61 -7.11
C ALA A 370 -20.34 8.74 -5.84
N VAL A 371 -20.87 8.29 -4.71
CA VAL A 371 -20.08 8.16 -3.47
C VAL A 371 -19.02 7.09 -3.70
N SER A 372 -17.76 7.48 -3.58
CA SER A 372 -16.65 6.58 -3.78
C SER A 372 -16.32 5.76 -2.53
N VAL A 373 -15.45 4.78 -2.66
CA VAL A 373 -14.92 3.98 -1.56
C VAL A 373 -13.46 4.34 -1.30
N MET A 374 -13.11 4.60 -0.04
CA MET A 374 -11.72 4.74 0.36
C MET A 374 -11.14 3.35 0.63
N GLY A 375 -10.25 2.89 -0.25
CA GLY A 375 -9.34 1.79 0.05
C GLY A 375 -8.13 2.30 0.84
N ASN A 376 -7.59 1.49 1.73
CA ASN A 376 -6.47 1.91 2.57
C ASN A 376 -5.60 0.74 3.01
N TYR A 377 -4.33 1.04 3.29
CA TYR A 377 -3.50 0.24 4.16
C TYR A 377 -3.47 0.88 5.53
N SER A 378 -3.86 0.13 6.55
CA SER A 378 -3.95 0.58 7.93
C SER A 378 -2.82 0.03 8.79
N LEU A 379 -2.40 0.80 9.78
CA LEU A 379 -1.40 0.42 10.77
C LEU A 379 -2.09 0.19 12.12
N GLY A 380 -1.88 -0.97 12.72
CA GLY A 380 -2.39 -1.32 14.04
C GLY A 380 -1.35 -2.03 14.89
N ILE A 381 -1.56 -2.07 16.20
CA ILE A 381 -0.70 -2.72 17.19
C ILE A 381 -1.34 -4.05 17.60
N PHE A 382 -0.62 -5.15 17.40
CA PHE A 382 -1.08 -6.46 17.81
C PHE A 382 -0.83 -6.71 19.29
N ARG A 383 -1.91 -6.92 20.05
CA ARG A 383 -1.88 -7.14 21.51
C ARG A 383 -0.98 -8.32 21.90
N SER A 384 -0.99 -9.39 21.14
CA SER A 384 -0.20 -10.58 21.43
C SER A 384 1.31 -10.37 21.32
N ALA A 385 1.76 -9.35 20.62
CA ALA A 385 3.17 -9.08 20.34
C ALA A 385 3.80 -8.04 21.28
N VAL A 386 2.98 -7.19 21.93
CA VAL A 386 3.48 -6.20 22.90
C VAL A 386 3.24 -6.73 24.31
N LYS A 387 4.32 -7.05 25.02
CA LYS A 387 4.29 -7.69 26.36
C LYS A 387 4.58 -6.70 27.49
N THR A 388 5.21 -5.57 27.15
CA THR A 388 5.64 -4.54 28.10
C THR A 388 5.20 -3.16 27.63
N ASP A 389 5.11 -2.23 28.59
CA ASP A 389 4.80 -0.83 28.28
C ASP A 389 5.87 -0.21 27.35
N ALA A 390 7.13 -0.63 27.49
CA ALA A 390 8.21 -0.17 26.60
C ALA A 390 8.02 -0.61 25.14
N GLU A 391 7.56 -1.84 24.92
CA GLU A 391 7.23 -2.33 23.56
C GLU A 391 6.00 -1.63 23.00
N LEU A 392 4.97 -1.38 23.80
CA LEU A 392 3.79 -0.63 23.40
C LEU A 392 4.15 0.81 23.02
N GLU A 393 4.96 1.48 23.86
CA GLU A 393 5.43 2.82 23.58
C GLU A 393 6.28 2.88 22.31
N ALA A 394 7.17 1.90 22.11
CA ALA A 394 8.00 1.79 20.92
C ALA A 394 7.15 1.57 19.65
N ALA A 395 6.14 0.69 19.70
CA ALA A 395 5.21 0.45 18.61
C ALA A 395 4.42 1.72 18.24
N TRP A 396 3.94 2.45 19.24
CA TRP A 396 3.23 3.70 19.01
C TRP A 396 4.13 4.82 18.49
N LYS A 397 5.37 4.94 18.99
CA LYS A 397 6.37 5.86 18.43
C LYS A 397 6.66 5.57 16.95
N TRP A 398 6.77 4.29 16.59
CA TRP A 398 6.96 3.88 15.20
C TRP A 398 5.77 4.29 14.32
N ILE A 399 4.53 4.03 14.75
CA ILE A 399 3.34 4.48 14.02
C ILE A 399 3.36 6.00 13.84
N LYS A 400 3.53 6.79 14.91
CA LYS A 400 3.60 8.25 14.81
C LYS A 400 4.72 8.74 13.89
N PHE A 401 5.86 8.06 13.87
CA PHE A 401 6.96 8.37 12.96
C PHE A 401 6.53 8.19 11.50
N LEU A 402 5.84 7.09 11.17
CA LEU A 402 5.34 6.83 9.82
C LEU A 402 4.30 7.86 9.33
N PHE A 403 3.60 8.52 10.23
CA PHE A 403 2.65 9.60 9.90
C PHE A 403 3.27 10.99 9.81
N ARG A 404 4.59 11.16 9.99
CA ARG A 404 5.23 12.45 9.73
C ARG A 404 5.22 12.77 8.23
N LYS A 405 5.23 14.07 7.89
CA LYS A 405 5.10 14.53 6.50
C LYS A 405 6.10 13.89 5.54
N GLN A 406 7.39 13.88 5.90
CA GLN A 406 8.44 13.32 5.04
C GLN A 406 8.26 11.82 4.82
N GLN A 407 7.92 11.07 5.87
CA GLN A 407 7.69 9.64 5.80
C GLN A 407 6.43 9.31 4.99
N GLN A 408 5.37 10.09 5.14
CA GLN A 408 4.16 9.95 4.34
C GLN A 408 4.44 10.21 2.84
N PHE A 409 5.20 11.23 2.51
CA PHE A 409 5.62 11.48 1.13
C PHE A 409 6.35 10.26 0.53
N LEU A 410 7.33 9.69 1.25
CA LEU A 410 8.09 8.54 0.78
C LEU A 410 7.25 7.26 0.64
N GLN A 411 6.29 7.04 1.55
CA GLN A 411 5.40 5.87 1.50
C GLN A 411 4.37 5.93 0.37
N THR A 412 4.08 7.11 -0.15
CA THR A 412 3.07 7.34 -1.18
C THR A 412 3.65 7.55 -2.58
N SER A 413 4.90 7.14 -2.80
CA SER A 413 5.57 7.21 -4.11
C SER A 413 4.89 6.37 -5.20
N ASP A 414 4.06 5.38 -4.83
CA ASP A 414 3.31 4.52 -5.76
C ASP A 414 1.93 5.11 -6.12
N TYR A 415 1.79 6.44 -6.10
CA TYR A 415 0.53 7.15 -6.34
C TYR A 415 -0.61 6.83 -5.37
N PHE A 416 -0.28 6.31 -4.19
CA PHE A 416 -1.18 6.41 -3.05
C PHE A 416 -1.24 7.83 -2.53
N PHE A 417 -2.35 8.20 -1.93
CA PHE A 417 -2.44 9.45 -1.20
C PHE A 417 -1.99 9.27 0.26
N PRO A 418 -1.28 10.25 0.79
CA PRO A 418 -0.97 10.27 2.21
C PRO A 418 -2.25 10.45 3.02
N ALA A 419 -2.35 9.74 4.14
CA ALA A 419 -3.46 9.92 5.08
C ALA A 419 -3.43 11.29 5.77
N VAL A 420 -2.23 11.88 5.90
CA VAL A 420 -2.04 13.24 6.45
C VAL A 420 -2.38 14.28 5.39
N LYS A 421 -3.27 15.20 5.76
CA LYS A 421 -3.72 16.28 4.85
C LYS A 421 -2.60 17.20 4.40
N LYS A 422 -2.74 17.76 3.20
CA LYS A 422 -1.88 18.82 2.65
C LYS A 422 -0.41 18.43 2.47
N ILE A 423 -0.12 17.16 2.22
CA ILE A 423 1.22 16.71 1.86
C ILE A 423 1.31 16.61 0.33
N PRO A 424 2.37 17.12 -0.31
CA PRO A 424 2.70 16.82 -1.70
C PRO A 424 2.88 15.31 -1.89
N ASN A 425 2.53 14.79 -3.06
CA ASN A 425 2.83 13.43 -3.44
C ASN A 425 3.21 13.36 -4.93
N ALA A 426 3.73 12.21 -5.35
CA ALA A 426 4.19 12.03 -6.72
C ALA A 426 3.08 12.26 -7.76
N LEU A 427 1.83 11.87 -7.45
CA LEU A 427 0.71 12.08 -8.37
C LEU A 427 0.41 13.57 -8.59
N ARG A 428 0.44 14.40 -7.53
CA ARG A 428 0.24 15.85 -7.68
C ARG A 428 1.34 16.53 -8.51
N GLU A 429 2.56 16.04 -8.38
CA GLU A 429 3.70 16.59 -9.10
C GLU A 429 3.68 16.21 -10.57
N SER A 430 3.37 14.95 -10.88
CA SER A 430 3.37 14.42 -12.24
C SER A 430 2.06 14.67 -12.99
N HIS A 431 0.91 14.60 -12.31
CA HIS A 431 -0.42 14.67 -12.89
C HIS A 431 -1.39 15.50 -12.04
N PRO A 432 -1.20 16.84 -11.96
CA PRO A 432 -1.98 17.70 -11.05
C PRO A 432 -3.49 17.68 -11.30
N GLU A 433 -3.92 17.58 -12.55
CA GLU A 433 -5.36 17.51 -12.89
C GLU A 433 -5.99 16.20 -12.41
N ILE A 434 -5.28 15.08 -12.59
CA ILE A 434 -5.74 13.76 -12.12
C ILE A 434 -5.76 13.73 -10.59
N ALA A 435 -4.75 14.32 -9.96
CA ALA A 435 -4.71 14.44 -8.51
C ALA A 435 -5.90 15.25 -7.97
N GLY A 436 -6.32 16.31 -8.65
CA GLY A 436 -7.51 17.09 -8.29
C GLY A 436 -8.78 16.22 -8.28
N VAL A 437 -9.03 15.47 -9.35
CA VAL A 437 -10.19 14.54 -9.44
C VAL A 437 -10.12 13.48 -8.34
N PHE A 438 -8.93 12.97 -8.07
CA PHE A 438 -8.74 11.96 -7.03
C PHE A 438 -9.06 12.52 -5.63
N GLU A 439 -8.62 13.73 -5.33
CA GLU A 439 -8.89 14.39 -4.04
C GLU A 439 -10.38 14.71 -3.84
N GLU A 440 -11.04 15.17 -4.89
CA GLU A 440 -12.49 15.37 -4.88
C GLU A 440 -13.24 14.06 -4.64
N SER A 441 -12.84 12.98 -5.35
CA SER A 441 -13.40 11.65 -5.14
C SER A 441 -13.16 11.16 -3.70
N LEU A 442 -11.96 11.41 -3.16
CA LEU A 442 -11.63 11.03 -1.79
C LEU A 442 -12.47 11.81 -0.76
N ALA A 443 -12.70 13.10 -0.99
CA ALA A 443 -13.55 13.92 -0.11
C ALA A 443 -14.99 13.40 -0.02
N HIS A 444 -15.49 12.77 -1.09
CA HIS A 444 -16.82 12.17 -1.18
C HIS A 444 -16.79 10.63 -1.02
N SER A 445 -15.72 10.07 -0.46
CA SER A 445 -15.61 8.63 -0.25
C SER A 445 -16.05 8.21 1.14
N ASN A 446 -16.58 6.99 1.22
CA ASN A 446 -16.79 6.28 2.48
C ASN A 446 -15.60 5.35 2.76
N PRO A 447 -15.27 5.06 4.03
CA PRO A 447 -14.45 3.91 4.34
C PRO A 447 -15.06 2.65 3.74
N GLN A 448 -14.23 1.69 3.37
CA GLN A 448 -14.73 0.37 2.98
C GLN A 448 -15.48 -0.31 4.14
N PHE A 449 -16.41 -1.20 3.84
CA PHE A 449 -17.03 -2.01 4.86
C PHE A 449 -15.97 -2.84 5.60
N ASP A 450 -16.00 -2.81 6.92
CA ASP A 450 -15.08 -3.56 7.77
C ASP A 450 -15.80 -3.97 9.08
N PHE A 451 -16.32 -5.20 9.13
CA PHE A 451 -17.02 -5.80 10.25
C PHE A 451 -16.61 -7.27 10.38
N ARG A 452 -16.92 -7.90 11.48
CA ARG A 452 -16.59 -9.33 11.72
C ARG A 452 -17.13 -10.23 10.59
N ASN A 453 -16.28 -11.09 10.04
CA ASN A 453 -16.55 -11.95 8.88
C ASN A 453 -16.73 -11.19 7.55
N ILE A 454 -16.31 -9.93 7.45
CA ILE A 454 -16.47 -9.12 6.22
C ILE A 454 -15.91 -9.83 5.00
N ARG A 455 -14.75 -10.48 5.10
CA ARG A 455 -14.11 -11.16 3.98
C ARG A 455 -14.98 -12.28 3.40
N ARG A 456 -15.61 -13.03 4.29
CA ARG A 456 -16.55 -14.08 3.89
C ARG A 456 -17.79 -13.47 3.22
N ALA A 457 -18.30 -12.36 3.75
CA ALA A 457 -19.42 -11.65 3.13
C ALA A 457 -19.03 -11.11 1.73
N LEU A 458 -17.84 -10.55 1.59
CA LEU A 458 -17.34 -10.08 0.30
C LEU A 458 -17.08 -11.23 -0.68
N ALA A 459 -16.55 -12.37 -0.23
CA ALA A 459 -16.34 -13.53 -1.09
C ALA A 459 -17.68 -14.07 -1.64
N VAL A 460 -18.67 -14.23 -0.78
CA VAL A 460 -20.05 -14.60 -1.18
C VAL A 460 -20.61 -13.62 -2.19
N THR A 461 -20.43 -12.31 -1.94
CA THR A 461 -20.88 -11.27 -2.85
C THR A 461 -20.17 -11.36 -4.20
N GLY A 462 -18.85 -11.56 -4.20
CA GLY A 462 -18.04 -11.72 -5.41
C GLY A 462 -18.46 -12.92 -6.26
N ASP A 463 -18.74 -14.04 -5.63
CA ASP A 463 -19.18 -15.27 -6.31
C ASP A 463 -20.56 -15.10 -6.99
N GLU A 464 -21.50 -14.48 -6.30
CA GLU A 464 -22.83 -14.21 -6.88
C GLU A 464 -22.75 -13.11 -7.95
N TYR A 465 -22.00 -12.04 -7.69
CA TYR A 465 -21.82 -10.95 -8.67
C TYR A 465 -21.12 -11.45 -9.94
N ARG A 466 -20.19 -12.40 -9.84
CA ARG A 466 -19.56 -13.02 -11.01
C ARG A 466 -20.60 -13.73 -11.93
N LYS A 467 -21.63 -14.31 -11.35
CA LYS A 467 -22.74 -14.90 -12.12
C LYS A 467 -23.52 -13.83 -12.90
N CYS A 468 -23.65 -12.63 -12.35
CA CYS A 468 -24.21 -11.49 -13.03
C CYS A 468 -23.32 -11.06 -14.21
N LEU A 469 -22.03 -10.81 -13.95
CA LEU A 469 -21.09 -10.34 -14.96
C LEU A 469 -20.89 -11.34 -16.12
N LEU A 470 -20.64 -12.60 -15.81
CA LEU A 470 -20.23 -13.61 -16.78
C LEU A 470 -21.40 -14.47 -17.28
N GLY A 471 -22.39 -14.68 -16.44
CA GLY A 471 -23.54 -15.57 -16.71
C GLY A 471 -24.81 -14.85 -17.16
N GLY A 472 -24.81 -13.50 -17.21
CA GLY A 472 -25.99 -12.71 -17.60
C GLY A 472 -27.16 -12.85 -16.63
N GLN A 473 -26.92 -13.25 -15.39
CA GLN A 473 -27.97 -13.34 -14.37
C GLN A 473 -28.39 -11.93 -13.94
N PRO A 474 -29.71 -11.60 -13.89
CA PRO A 474 -30.17 -10.28 -13.50
C PRO A 474 -29.73 -9.86 -12.09
N GLY A 475 -29.46 -8.57 -11.88
CA GLY A 475 -29.05 -8.01 -10.61
C GLY A 475 -29.95 -8.40 -9.43
N PRO A 476 -31.28 -8.35 -9.53
CA PRO A 476 -32.20 -8.77 -8.46
C PRO A 476 -32.04 -10.25 -8.06
N GLN A 477 -31.71 -11.12 -9.00
CA GLN A 477 -31.48 -12.54 -8.70
C GLN A 477 -30.15 -12.73 -7.98
N CYS A 478 -29.10 -12.01 -8.39
CA CYS A 478 -27.80 -12.03 -7.75
C CYS A 478 -27.86 -11.50 -6.31
N THR A 479 -28.48 -10.34 -6.11
CA THR A 479 -28.66 -9.78 -4.76
C THR A 479 -29.47 -10.71 -3.85
N ALA A 480 -30.53 -11.35 -4.34
CA ALA A 480 -31.27 -12.36 -3.58
C ALA A 480 -30.40 -13.57 -3.21
N GLY A 481 -29.52 -14.01 -4.10
CA GLY A 481 -28.54 -15.06 -3.83
C GLY A 481 -27.56 -14.68 -2.74
N ILE A 482 -27.01 -13.46 -2.79
CA ILE A 482 -26.14 -12.90 -1.75
C ILE A 482 -26.84 -12.87 -0.41
N LEU A 483 -28.02 -12.25 -0.35
CA LEU A 483 -28.80 -12.11 0.89
C LEU A 483 -29.14 -13.46 1.53
N LYS A 484 -29.41 -14.49 0.72
CA LYS A 484 -29.65 -15.84 1.23
C LYS A 484 -28.42 -16.42 1.91
N GLN A 485 -27.23 -16.16 1.38
CA GLN A 485 -25.97 -16.67 1.93
C GLN A 485 -25.51 -15.85 3.15
N LEU A 486 -25.71 -14.52 3.15
CA LEU A 486 -25.35 -13.66 4.28
C LEU A 486 -26.13 -13.99 5.57
N ARG A 487 -27.32 -14.57 5.47
CA ARG A 487 -28.09 -15.02 6.65
C ARG A 487 -27.40 -16.15 7.43
N ASN A 488 -26.41 -16.80 6.83
CA ASN A 488 -25.66 -17.92 7.45
C ASN A 488 -24.28 -17.49 7.98
N LEU A 489 -23.97 -16.20 7.97
CA LEU A 489 -22.75 -15.61 8.51
C LEU A 489 -22.95 -15.07 9.91
#